data_c57744f82bb8bdefef4727e22fa560c9
#
_entry.id   c57744f82bb8bdefef4727e22fa560c9
#
_cell.length_a   1.000
_cell.length_b   1.000
_cell.length_c   1.000
_cell.angle_alpha   90.00
_cell.angle_beta   90.00
_cell.angle_gamma   90.00
#
_symmetry.space_group_name_H-M   'P 1'
#
loop_
_entity.id
_entity.type
_entity.pdbx_description
1 polymer ?
#
loop_
_entity_poly.entity_id
_entity_poly.type
_entity_poly.pdbx_seq_one_letter_code
_entity_poly.pdbx_strand_id
1 'polypeptide(L)'
;AEAQAEARFLMLAANNLLKPSDGRPVAVPTQDMILGSYYLTLKKDGEPGEGKVFRDVNEALMAYDQHIVSLHAAIKVRITKQIGDKQVSKVIDATVGRLIFNSIIPQNLGFVDRTNSEKQFDLEISFLVKKKQLSDIIDKCIQKHGTTTTSEVLDNIKSLGYKYSTKSAITVAVCDASIPEAKKDILAKADGLVDKIDKQYKRGYISREEKSKKFIEIWNNATDEVTEALKANLDPYNPINMMADSGARGSINQIRQLAGMRGLIANTSGSTIEMPIRANYREGLNILEYFISSRGARKGLADTALRTADSGYLTRRLVDVSQDVIIRQEDCGTHVGIEIFDIKNGNEMIEPLSERLVGRYLVEDLKDPKTGEMICSRNKLINVHDAERIVAALEAEGKDSISIRSVLQCQAKHGVCAKCYGANLANGNIVQVGEAVGVISAQSIGEPGTQLTMRTFHTGGIASAEDITQGLPRVEELFESRRPKGAAIITRIDGVVRIEEVKKTKQITVTSEDTENPEQESYAIPYGYKIRVREGQAVTAGEPLTEGSINPADILAVNGPKAVQNYIITEVQKVYRLQGVDINDKHIEVIVRQMMRKVKIDDSGSSYLLPGSLIDRGEVARLNE
;
A
#
# COMPACT_ATOMS: atom_id res chain seq x y z
N ALA A 1 -0.20 -16.47 -40.34
CA ALA A 1 -1.59 -16.07 -40.08
C ALA A 1 -1.93 -16.24 -38.58
N GLU A 2 -1.66 -17.42 -38.01
CA GLU A 2 -1.98 -17.74 -36.59
C GLU A 2 -1.26 -16.79 -35.60
N ALA A 3 0.05 -16.64 -35.70
CA ALA A 3 0.83 -15.73 -34.85
C ALA A 3 0.38 -14.26 -34.97
N GLN A 4 -0.07 -13.80 -36.12
CA GLN A 4 -0.62 -12.46 -36.28
C GLN A 4 -2.00 -12.33 -35.63
N ALA A 5 -2.82 -13.38 -35.68
CA ALA A 5 -4.10 -13.41 -35.00
C ALA A 5 -3.91 -13.38 -33.47
N GLU A 6 -3.01 -14.21 -32.95
CA GLU A 6 -2.66 -14.23 -31.51
C GLU A 6 -2.12 -12.87 -31.05
N ALA A 7 -1.21 -12.25 -31.81
CA ALA A 7 -0.69 -10.92 -31.48
C ALA A 7 -1.81 -9.87 -31.40
N ARG A 8 -2.78 -9.91 -32.32
CA ARG A 8 -3.91 -8.98 -32.32
C ARG A 8 -4.93 -9.23 -31.22
N PHE A 9 -5.23 -10.49 -30.89
CA PHE A 9 -6.28 -10.80 -29.92
C PHE A 9 -5.77 -10.92 -28.49
N LEU A 10 -4.54 -11.40 -28.29
CA LEU A 10 -3.99 -11.67 -26.96
C LEU A 10 -3.02 -10.59 -26.48
N MET A 11 -2.16 -10.05 -27.38
CA MET A 11 -1.06 -9.16 -26.97
C MET A 11 -1.37 -7.67 -27.12
N LEU A 12 -2.50 -7.31 -27.72
CA LEU A 12 -2.86 -5.91 -27.88
C LEU A 12 -3.03 -5.23 -26.52
N ALA A 13 -2.44 -4.06 -26.33
CA ALA A 13 -2.50 -3.31 -25.05
C ALA A 13 -3.93 -3.00 -24.62
N ALA A 14 -4.85 -2.74 -25.56
CA ALA A 14 -6.26 -2.49 -25.27
C ALA A 14 -6.97 -3.67 -24.58
N ASN A 15 -6.47 -4.91 -24.79
CA ASN A 15 -7.05 -6.11 -24.17
C ASN A 15 -6.39 -6.45 -22.82
N ASN A 16 -5.25 -5.82 -22.48
CA ASN A 16 -4.46 -6.10 -21.28
C ASN A 16 -4.32 -4.82 -20.43
N LEU A 17 -5.44 -4.23 -20.05
CA LEU A 17 -5.46 -2.99 -19.27
C LEU A 17 -5.31 -3.19 -17.77
N LEU A 18 -5.47 -4.42 -17.25
CA LEU A 18 -5.39 -4.73 -15.82
C LEU A 18 -4.07 -5.39 -15.45
N LYS A 19 -3.52 -5.05 -14.29
CA LYS A 19 -2.33 -5.69 -13.73
C LYS A 19 -2.68 -7.05 -13.14
N PRO A 20 -1.89 -8.10 -13.39
CA PRO A 20 -2.09 -9.39 -12.74
C PRO A 20 -1.76 -9.39 -11.25
N SER A 21 -1.04 -8.38 -10.72
CA SER A 21 -0.63 -8.29 -9.32
C SER A 21 -1.74 -7.84 -8.37
N ASP A 22 -2.54 -6.85 -8.79
CA ASP A 22 -3.58 -6.22 -7.96
C ASP A 22 -4.95 -6.10 -8.65
N GLY A 23 -5.01 -6.32 -9.97
CA GLY A 23 -6.22 -6.14 -10.77
C GLY A 23 -6.57 -4.68 -11.06
N ARG A 24 -5.68 -3.73 -10.73
CA ARG A 24 -5.87 -2.31 -11.05
C ARG A 24 -5.36 -1.98 -12.46
N PRO A 25 -5.79 -0.86 -13.06
CA PRO A 25 -5.34 -0.48 -14.39
C PRO A 25 -3.82 -0.33 -14.50
N VAL A 26 -3.22 -0.90 -15.56
CA VAL A 26 -1.79 -0.71 -15.91
C VAL A 26 -1.58 0.65 -16.55
N ALA A 27 -2.44 0.98 -17.53
CA ALA A 27 -2.35 2.20 -18.32
C ALA A 27 -3.00 3.36 -17.58
N VAL A 28 -2.27 3.96 -16.63
CA VAL A 28 -2.70 5.17 -15.93
C VAL A 28 -1.94 6.36 -16.50
N PRO A 29 -2.60 7.51 -16.74
CA PRO A 29 -1.92 8.74 -17.15
C PRO A 29 -0.80 9.12 -16.19
N THR A 30 0.31 9.65 -16.72
CA THR A 30 1.50 10.02 -15.95
C THR A 30 1.96 11.43 -16.28
N GLN A 31 2.75 12.02 -15.37
CA GLN A 31 3.47 13.29 -15.60
C GLN A 31 2.59 14.40 -16.20
N ASP A 32 2.89 14.86 -17.42
CA ASP A 32 2.21 15.98 -18.07
C ASP A 32 0.72 15.72 -18.34
N MET A 33 0.32 14.47 -18.52
CA MET A 33 -1.09 14.11 -18.67
C MET A 33 -1.87 14.37 -17.38
N ILE A 34 -1.28 14.06 -16.23
CA ILE A 34 -1.87 14.35 -14.91
C ILE A 34 -1.89 15.87 -14.69
N LEU A 35 -0.77 16.55 -14.97
CA LEU A 35 -0.65 17.98 -14.76
C LEU A 35 -1.68 18.76 -15.60
N GLY A 36 -1.87 18.39 -16.86
CA GLY A 36 -2.87 19.00 -17.73
C GLY A 36 -4.31 18.75 -17.26
N SER A 37 -4.61 17.54 -16.80
CA SER A 37 -5.92 17.20 -16.23
C SER A 37 -6.19 17.93 -14.90
N TYR A 38 -5.17 18.05 -14.06
CA TYR A 38 -5.21 18.82 -12.81
C TYR A 38 -5.47 20.30 -13.10
N TYR A 39 -4.68 20.91 -13.99
CA TYR A 39 -4.85 22.30 -14.39
C TYR A 39 -6.25 22.56 -14.94
N LEU A 40 -6.77 21.66 -15.76
CA LEU A 40 -8.10 21.78 -16.36
C LEU A 40 -9.23 21.78 -15.31
N THR A 41 -9.10 20.98 -14.27
CA THR A 41 -10.13 20.82 -13.22
C THR A 41 -9.95 21.75 -12.02
N LEU A 42 -8.88 22.55 -12.01
CA LEU A 42 -8.62 23.55 -10.97
C LEU A 42 -9.73 24.62 -10.96
N LYS A 43 -10.08 25.09 -9.77
CA LYS A 43 -10.96 26.24 -9.56
C LYS A 43 -10.15 27.37 -8.93
N LYS A 44 -10.28 28.57 -9.43
CA LYS A 44 -9.62 29.75 -8.87
C LYS A 44 -10.66 30.87 -8.75
N ASP A 45 -10.78 31.43 -7.56
CA ASP A 45 -11.69 32.52 -7.28
C ASP A 45 -11.07 33.87 -7.73
N GLY A 46 -11.90 34.83 -8.11
CA GLY A 46 -11.47 36.15 -8.59
C GLY A 46 -11.03 36.20 -10.06
N GLU A 47 -11.24 35.13 -10.83
CA GLU A 47 -10.89 35.09 -12.26
C GLU A 47 -11.94 35.80 -13.14
N PRO A 48 -11.53 36.34 -14.31
CA PRO A 48 -12.44 36.99 -15.25
C PRO A 48 -13.62 36.09 -15.64
N GLY A 49 -14.83 36.62 -15.52
CA GLY A 49 -16.05 35.90 -15.89
C GLY A 49 -16.69 35.08 -14.76
N GLU A 50 -16.22 35.20 -13.54
CA GLU A 50 -16.81 34.53 -12.38
C GLU A 50 -18.30 34.94 -12.19
N GLY A 51 -19.13 33.95 -11.85
CA GLY A 51 -20.58 34.14 -11.59
C GLY A 51 -21.44 34.29 -12.83
N LYS A 52 -20.90 34.32 -14.05
CA LYS A 52 -21.69 34.40 -15.29
C LYS A 52 -22.55 33.15 -15.49
N VAL A 53 -23.74 33.36 -16.05
CA VAL A 53 -24.70 32.29 -16.33
C VAL A 53 -24.77 32.06 -17.85
N PHE A 54 -24.62 30.82 -18.28
CA PHE A 54 -24.69 30.43 -19.69
C PHE A 54 -25.86 29.50 -19.95
N ARG A 55 -26.43 29.65 -21.14
CA ARG A 55 -27.57 28.86 -21.59
C ARG A 55 -27.21 27.41 -21.84
N ASP A 56 -26.04 27.18 -22.46
CA ASP A 56 -25.57 25.86 -22.86
C ASP A 56 -24.06 25.76 -22.65
N VAL A 57 -23.52 24.52 -22.67
CA VAL A 57 -22.09 24.24 -22.61
C VAL A 57 -21.34 24.89 -23.79
N ASN A 58 -21.93 24.89 -25.00
CA ASN A 58 -21.28 25.45 -26.18
C ASN A 58 -21.12 26.98 -26.07
N GLU A 59 -22.10 27.68 -25.49
CA GLU A 59 -22.01 29.13 -25.24
C GLU A 59 -20.87 29.43 -24.25
N ALA A 60 -20.71 28.63 -23.19
CA ALA A 60 -19.62 28.78 -22.25
C ALA A 60 -18.25 28.55 -22.92
N LEU A 61 -18.15 27.57 -23.84
CA LEU A 61 -16.91 27.31 -24.61
C LEU A 61 -16.60 28.46 -25.57
N MET A 62 -17.60 29.01 -26.27
CA MET A 62 -17.43 30.20 -27.13
C MET A 62 -16.97 31.42 -26.32
N ALA A 63 -17.54 31.64 -25.16
CA ALA A 63 -17.11 32.72 -24.25
C ALA A 63 -15.66 32.55 -23.77
N TYR A 64 -15.24 31.32 -23.55
CA TYR A 64 -13.83 30.99 -23.26
C TYR A 64 -12.90 31.27 -24.46
N ASP A 65 -13.27 30.86 -25.65
CA ASP A 65 -12.47 31.11 -26.86
C ASP A 65 -12.35 32.60 -27.18
N GLN A 66 -13.35 33.41 -26.80
CA GLN A 66 -13.32 34.87 -26.91
C GLN A 66 -12.63 35.56 -25.71
N HIS A 67 -12.04 34.81 -24.77
CA HIS A 67 -11.39 35.33 -23.57
C HIS A 67 -12.30 36.15 -22.64
N ILE A 68 -13.63 35.97 -22.72
CA ILE A 68 -14.61 36.62 -21.83
C ILE A 68 -14.68 35.94 -20.47
N VAL A 69 -14.34 34.63 -20.43
CA VAL A 69 -14.31 33.78 -19.23
C VAL A 69 -13.00 33.05 -19.17
N SER A 70 -12.41 32.99 -17.98
CA SER A 70 -11.21 32.17 -17.71
C SER A 70 -11.57 30.70 -17.57
N LEU A 71 -10.58 29.82 -17.84
CA LEU A 71 -10.71 28.36 -17.72
C LEU A 71 -11.12 27.92 -16.32
N HIS A 72 -10.65 28.62 -15.28
CA HIS A 72 -10.78 28.28 -13.87
C HIS A 72 -11.91 29.03 -13.15
N ALA A 73 -12.54 30.00 -13.83
CA ALA A 73 -13.62 30.79 -13.26
C ALA A 73 -14.84 29.95 -12.93
N ALA A 74 -15.42 30.18 -11.75
CA ALA A 74 -16.69 29.55 -11.36
C ALA A 74 -17.83 30.16 -12.16
N ILE A 75 -18.52 29.38 -12.98
CA ILE A 75 -19.64 29.78 -13.84
C ILE A 75 -20.85 28.92 -13.55
N LYS A 76 -22.02 29.41 -13.97
CA LYS A 76 -23.27 28.66 -13.92
C LYS A 76 -23.73 28.30 -15.33
N VAL A 77 -23.98 27.01 -15.56
CA VAL A 77 -24.36 26.51 -16.88
C VAL A 77 -25.68 25.72 -16.76
N ARG A 78 -26.58 25.97 -17.68
CA ARG A 78 -27.81 25.19 -17.77
C ARG A 78 -27.57 23.93 -18.56
N ILE A 79 -27.78 22.78 -17.92
CA ILE A 79 -27.74 21.47 -18.56
C ILE A 79 -29.15 20.98 -18.75
N THR A 80 -29.43 20.54 -19.97
CA THR A 80 -30.72 19.95 -20.35
C THR A 80 -30.53 18.46 -20.61
N LYS A 81 -31.27 17.62 -19.90
CA LYS A 81 -31.29 16.17 -20.12
C LYS A 81 -32.71 15.70 -20.39
N GLN A 82 -32.81 14.65 -21.18
CA GLN A 82 -34.08 13.96 -21.41
C GLN A 82 -34.29 12.91 -20.32
N ILE A 83 -35.33 13.08 -19.52
CA ILE A 83 -35.69 12.13 -18.45
C ILE A 83 -37.09 11.59 -18.83
N GLY A 84 -37.14 10.36 -19.36
CA GLY A 84 -38.35 9.82 -19.99
C GLY A 84 -38.78 10.66 -21.19
N ASP A 85 -40.03 11.07 -21.25
CA ASP A 85 -40.58 11.87 -22.35
C ASP A 85 -40.48 13.41 -22.16
N LYS A 86 -39.89 13.88 -21.05
CA LYS A 86 -39.76 15.30 -20.73
C LYS A 86 -38.33 15.79 -20.78
N GLN A 87 -38.10 16.91 -21.45
CA GLN A 87 -36.85 17.66 -21.33
C GLN A 87 -36.88 18.47 -20.03
N VAL A 88 -35.94 18.13 -19.13
CA VAL A 88 -35.75 18.87 -17.87
C VAL A 88 -34.42 19.59 -17.91
N SER A 89 -34.40 20.85 -17.49
CA SER A 89 -33.19 21.65 -17.44
C SER A 89 -32.89 22.11 -16.02
N LYS A 90 -31.64 22.10 -15.60
CA LYS A 90 -31.15 22.58 -14.31
C LYS A 90 -29.90 23.41 -14.52
N VAL A 91 -29.75 24.47 -13.75
CA VAL A 91 -28.51 25.25 -13.69
C VAL A 91 -27.59 24.61 -12.67
N ILE A 92 -26.34 24.34 -13.07
CA ILE A 92 -25.31 23.77 -12.22
C ILE A 92 -24.10 24.70 -12.13
N ASP A 93 -23.39 24.62 -11.00
CA ASP A 93 -22.11 25.32 -10.82
C ASP A 93 -20.98 24.46 -11.39
N ALA A 94 -20.18 25.05 -12.28
CA ALA A 94 -19.06 24.37 -12.94
C ALA A 94 -17.94 25.36 -13.27
N THR A 95 -16.83 24.87 -13.79
CA THR A 95 -15.81 25.68 -14.48
C THR A 95 -15.75 25.24 -15.93
N VAL A 96 -15.29 26.11 -16.85
CA VAL A 96 -15.14 25.75 -18.27
C VAL A 96 -14.23 24.53 -18.41
N GLY A 97 -13.15 24.47 -17.64
CA GLY A 97 -12.24 23.34 -17.66
C GLY A 97 -12.91 22.01 -17.27
N ARG A 98 -13.76 22.00 -16.23
CA ARG A 98 -14.51 20.79 -15.84
C ARG A 98 -15.53 20.38 -16.90
N LEU A 99 -16.17 21.32 -17.59
CA LEU A 99 -17.04 20.99 -18.71
C LEU A 99 -16.28 20.30 -19.85
N ILE A 100 -15.10 20.80 -20.20
CA ILE A 100 -14.24 20.19 -21.22
C ILE A 100 -13.79 18.79 -20.78
N PHE A 101 -13.39 18.61 -19.52
CA PHE A 101 -12.96 17.31 -19.01
C PHE A 101 -14.10 16.29 -19.00
N ASN A 102 -15.30 16.70 -18.60
CA ASN A 102 -16.48 15.83 -18.60
C ASN A 102 -16.98 15.46 -20.01
N SER A 103 -16.64 16.22 -21.05
CA SER A 103 -17.03 15.90 -22.44
C SER A 103 -16.39 14.64 -22.98
N ILE A 104 -15.20 14.27 -22.46
CA ILE A 104 -14.45 13.07 -22.91
C ILE A 104 -14.71 11.84 -22.04
N ILE A 105 -15.40 12.02 -20.88
CA ILE A 105 -15.65 10.96 -19.92
C ILE A 105 -17.11 10.53 -19.99
N PRO A 106 -17.42 9.22 -20.00
CA PRO A 106 -18.79 8.72 -19.89
C PRO A 106 -19.47 9.23 -18.62
N GLN A 107 -20.72 9.76 -18.76
CA GLN A 107 -21.43 10.42 -17.66
C GLN A 107 -22.27 9.45 -16.80
N ASN A 108 -21.87 8.18 -16.69
CA ASN A 108 -22.54 7.14 -15.91
C ASN A 108 -21.57 6.31 -15.07
N LEU A 109 -20.41 6.86 -14.70
CA LEU A 109 -19.37 6.13 -13.95
C LEU A 109 -19.77 5.82 -12.49
N GLY A 110 -20.71 6.61 -11.92
CA GLY A 110 -21.22 6.38 -10.57
C GLY A 110 -20.44 7.12 -9.48
N PHE A 111 -19.81 8.25 -9.82
CA PHE A 111 -19.34 9.22 -8.82
C PHE A 111 -20.49 10.06 -8.28
N VAL A 112 -21.55 10.18 -9.06
CA VAL A 112 -22.78 10.89 -8.69
C VAL A 112 -23.91 9.88 -8.56
N ASP A 113 -24.62 9.92 -7.43
CA ASP A 113 -25.82 9.12 -7.23
C ASP A 113 -26.98 9.70 -8.07
N ARG A 114 -27.27 9.03 -9.18
CA ARG A 114 -28.31 9.46 -10.12
C ARG A 114 -29.72 8.96 -9.77
N THR A 115 -29.87 8.20 -8.69
CA THR A 115 -31.19 7.83 -8.15
C THR A 115 -31.84 9.02 -7.48
N ASN A 116 -31.05 9.95 -6.97
CA ASN A 116 -31.50 11.18 -6.35
C ASN A 116 -31.83 12.23 -7.44
N SER A 117 -33.10 12.68 -7.51
CA SER A 117 -33.59 13.62 -8.53
C SER A 117 -32.82 14.96 -8.54
N GLU A 118 -32.30 15.39 -7.41
CA GLU A 118 -31.55 16.66 -7.32
C GLU A 118 -30.15 16.56 -7.94
N LYS A 119 -29.52 15.40 -7.88
CA LYS A 119 -28.13 15.15 -8.34
C LYS A 119 -28.05 14.62 -9.78
N GLN A 120 -29.18 14.31 -10.43
CA GLN A 120 -29.21 13.77 -11.79
C GLN A 120 -28.53 14.64 -12.84
N PHE A 121 -28.48 15.95 -12.63
CA PHE A 121 -27.91 16.92 -13.56
C PHE A 121 -26.41 17.20 -13.28
N ASP A 122 -25.91 16.85 -12.10
CA ASP A 122 -24.53 17.15 -11.73
C ASP A 122 -23.54 16.42 -12.65
N LEU A 123 -22.38 17.05 -12.86
CA LEU A 123 -21.29 16.47 -13.62
C LEU A 123 -20.69 15.30 -12.84
N GLU A 124 -20.28 14.23 -13.54
CA GLU A 124 -19.59 13.11 -12.89
C GLU A 124 -18.31 13.57 -12.19
N ILE A 125 -17.56 14.47 -12.81
CA ILE A 125 -16.32 15.01 -12.26
C ILE A 125 -16.54 16.48 -11.89
N SER A 126 -16.86 16.72 -10.63
CA SER A 126 -17.03 18.05 -10.03
C SER A 126 -15.88 18.44 -9.09
N PHE A 127 -14.94 17.53 -8.85
CA PHE A 127 -13.79 17.69 -7.96
C PHE A 127 -12.49 17.91 -8.73
N LEU A 128 -11.41 18.24 -8.00
CA LEU A 128 -10.06 18.40 -8.53
C LEU A 128 -9.47 17.03 -8.86
N VAL A 129 -9.02 16.85 -10.08
CA VAL A 129 -8.51 15.56 -10.58
C VAL A 129 -7.01 15.45 -10.36
N LYS A 130 -6.60 14.58 -9.44
CA LYS A 130 -5.22 14.19 -9.15
C LYS A 130 -4.95 12.77 -9.69
N LYS A 131 -3.74 12.28 -9.53
CA LYS A 131 -3.32 10.94 -9.98
C LYS A 131 -4.24 9.82 -9.46
N LYS A 132 -4.60 9.85 -8.17
CA LYS A 132 -5.47 8.84 -7.56
C LYS A 132 -6.86 8.85 -8.21
N GLN A 133 -7.46 10.02 -8.33
CA GLN A 133 -8.79 10.18 -8.95
C GLN A 133 -8.81 9.74 -10.42
N LEU A 134 -7.71 10.00 -11.18
CA LEU A 134 -7.60 9.48 -12.55
C LEU A 134 -7.58 7.95 -12.58
N SER A 135 -6.85 7.32 -11.67
CA SER A 135 -6.85 5.87 -11.55
C SER A 135 -8.24 5.32 -11.24
N ASP A 136 -8.96 5.95 -10.29
CA ASP A 136 -10.31 5.56 -9.90
C ASP A 136 -11.33 5.75 -11.05
N ILE A 137 -11.18 6.82 -11.86
CA ILE A 137 -12.01 7.07 -13.05
C ILE A 137 -11.81 5.95 -14.08
N ILE A 138 -10.56 5.58 -14.33
CA ILE A 138 -10.22 4.52 -15.31
C ILE A 138 -10.73 3.17 -14.82
N ASP A 139 -10.53 2.84 -13.55
CA ASP A 139 -11.00 1.60 -12.96
C ASP A 139 -12.54 1.45 -13.08
N LYS A 140 -13.29 2.47 -12.68
CA LYS A 140 -14.75 2.50 -12.86
C LYS A 140 -15.18 2.45 -14.32
N CYS A 141 -14.39 3.04 -15.22
CA CYS A 141 -14.65 2.97 -16.66
C CYS A 141 -14.49 1.53 -17.18
N ILE A 142 -13.43 0.83 -16.79
CA ILE A 142 -13.22 -0.58 -17.15
C ILE A 142 -14.37 -1.46 -16.63
N GLN A 143 -14.76 -1.28 -15.37
CA GLN A 143 -15.81 -2.06 -14.73
C GLN A 143 -17.17 -1.90 -15.40
N LYS A 144 -17.53 -0.68 -15.87
CA LYS A 144 -18.84 -0.38 -16.44
C LYS A 144 -18.91 -0.50 -17.97
N HIS A 145 -17.87 -0.09 -18.66
CA HIS A 145 -17.87 0.04 -20.12
C HIS A 145 -16.93 -0.96 -20.83
N GLY A 146 -16.14 -1.70 -20.06
CA GLY A 146 -15.18 -2.66 -20.62
C GLY A 146 -13.92 -1.98 -21.18
N THR A 147 -13.02 -2.81 -21.73
CA THR A 147 -11.66 -2.41 -22.12
C THR A 147 -11.63 -1.53 -23.38
N THR A 148 -12.50 -1.78 -24.36
CA THR A 148 -12.51 -1.04 -25.65
C THR A 148 -12.83 0.43 -25.45
N THR A 149 -13.96 0.73 -24.79
CA THR A 149 -14.37 2.13 -24.51
C THR A 149 -13.36 2.83 -23.61
N THR A 150 -12.78 2.10 -22.64
CA THR A 150 -11.76 2.66 -21.75
C THR A 150 -10.49 3.03 -22.50
N SER A 151 -10.09 2.28 -23.53
CA SER A 151 -8.92 2.64 -24.34
C SER A 151 -9.13 3.96 -25.10
N GLU A 152 -10.34 4.21 -25.63
CA GLU A 152 -10.69 5.48 -26.26
C GLU A 152 -10.69 6.65 -25.25
N VAL A 153 -11.23 6.43 -24.05
CA VAL A 153 -11.20 7.42 -22.95
C VAL A 153 -9.76 7.75 -22.55
N LEU A 154 -8.88 6.74 -22.44
CA LEU A 154 -7.47 6.93 -22.15
C LEU A 154 -6.75 7.77 -23.21
N ASP A 155 -7.01 7.51 -24.50
CA ASP A 155 -6.43 8.30 -25.60
C ASP A 155 -6.93 9.74 -25.59
N ASN A 156 -8.19 9.96 -25.25
CA ASN A 156 -8.76 11.29 -25.09
C ASN A 156 -8.15 12.02 -23.89
N ILE A 157 -8.01 11.37 -22.74
CA ILE A 157 -7.35 11.94 -21.56
C ILE A 157 -5.89 12.30 -21.87
N LYS A 158 -5.17 11.42 -22.57
CA LYS A 158 -3.79 11.67 -23.01
C LYS A 158 -3.71 12.93 -23.87
N SER A 159 -4.52 13.01 -24.92
CA SER A 159 -4.51 14.13 -25.86
C SER A 159 -4.90 15.44 -25.19
N LEU A 160 -5.91 15.41 -24.33
CA LEU A 160 -6.36 16.56 -23.57
C LEU A 160 -5.32 17.00 -22.53
N GLY A 161 -4.73 16.04 -21.80
CA GLY A 161 -3.70 16.28 -20.81
C GLY A 161 -2.49 17.00 -21.39
N TYR A 162 -1.94 16.52 -22.49
CA TYR A 162 -0.83 17.19 -23.18
C TYR A 162 -1.20 18.58 -23.72
N LYS A 163 -2.39 18.72 -24.33
CA LYS A 163 -2.87 20.00 -24.84
C LYS A 163 -2.93 21.06 -23.73
N TYR A 164 -3.50 20.73 -22.59
CA TYR A 164 -3.66 21.69 -21.49
C TYR A 164 -2.43 21.83 -20.61
N SER A 165 -1.56 20.85 -20.52
CA SER A 165 -0.22 21.00 -19.93
C SER A 165 0.61 22.02 -20.72
N THR A 166 0.58 21.95 -22.07
CA THR A 166 1.25 22.95 -22.92
C THR A 166 0.63 24.34 -22.77
N LYS A 167 -0.70 24.44 -22.76
CA LYS A 167 -1.39 25.73 -22.59
C LYS A 167 -1.20 26.35 -21.21
N SER A 168 -1.04 25.55 -20.16
CA SER A 168 -0.82 26.03 -18.80
C SER A 168 0.53 26.73 -18.63
N ALA A 169 1.51 26.38 -19.46
CA ALA A 169 2.88 26.91 -19.43
C ALA A 169 3.52 26.84 -18.02
N ILE A 170 3.19 25.81 -17.23
CA ILE A 170 3.72 25.62 -15.89
C ILE A 170 5.23 25.39 -15.99
N THR A 171 6.00 26.26 -15.37
CA THR A 171 7.46 26.21 -15.35
C THR A 171 7.96 26.45 -13.94
N VAL A 172 9.18 25.98 -13.63
CA VAL A 172 9.78 26.07 -12.30
C VAL A 172 10.91 27.08 -12.31
N ALA A 173 10.87 28.01 -11.38
CA ALA A 173 11.94 28.94 -11.09
C ALA A 173 12.51 28.72 -9.68
N VAL A 174 13.74 29.17 -9.44
CA VAL A 174 14.39 29.08 -8.12
C VAL A 174 13.61 29.87 -7.05
N CYS A 175 12.95 30.97 -7.44
CA CYS A 175 12.12 31.78 -6.53
C CYS A 175 10.86 31.03 -6.04
N ASP A 176 10.36 30.05 -6.79
CA ASP A 176 9.15 29.29 -6.43
C ASP A 176 9.37 28.39 -5.19
N ALA A 177 10.61 28.03 -4.88
CA ALA A 177 10.97 27.32 -3.68
C ALA A 177 11.00 28.28 -2.47
N SER A 178 9.83 28.78 -2.02
CA SER A 178 9.71 29.72 -0.90
C SER A 178 10.16 29.11 0.43
N ILE A 179 11.06 29.79 1.13
CA ILE A 179 11.57 29.35 2.43
C ILE A 179 10.68 29.94 3.52
N PRO A 180 10.12 29.11 4.45
CA PRO A 180 9.29 29.61 5.53
C PRO A 180 10.13 30.44 6.52
N GLU A 181 9.62 31.60 6.94
CA GLU A 181 10.31 32.48 7.92
C GLU A 181 10.46 31.80 9.29
N ALA A 182 9.46 30.99 9.67
CA ALA A 182 9.46 30.23 10.92
C ALA A 182 10.63 29.23 11.06
N LYS A 183 11.31 28.87 9.96
CA LYS A 183 12.46 27.95 9.96
C LYS A 183 13.55 28.38 10.96
N LYS A 184 13.88 29.66 11.04
CA LYS A 184 14.95 30.18 11.91
C LYS A 184 14.60 29.95 13.39
N ASP A 185 13.37 30.22 13.77
CA ASP A 185 12.90 30.06 15.15
C ASP A 185 12.85 28.59 15.58
N ILE A 186 12.40 27.70 14.69
CA ILE A 186 12.36 26.26 14.93
C ILE A 186 13.77 25.72 15.14
N LEU A 187 14.72 26.10 14.29
CA LEU A 187 16.12 25.68 14.42
C LEU A 187 16.76 26.20 15.71
N ALA A 188 16.49 27.45 16.10
CA ALA A 188 17.01 28.01 17.34
C ALA A 188 16.47 27.29 18.58
N LYS A 189 15.18 26.90 18.58
CA LYS A 189 14.58 26.07 19.65
C LYS A 189 15.25 24.69 19.71
N ALA A 190 15.44 24.03 18.56
CA ALA A 190 16.08 22.72 18.50
C ALA A 190 17.54 22.79 19.03
N ASP A 191 18.30 23.80 18.65
CA ASP A 191 19.67 24.02 19.17
C ASP A 191 19.67 24.19 20.69
N GLY A 192 18.74 24.96 21.25
CA GLY A 192 18.61 25.11 22.70
C GLY A 192 18.31 23.79 23.43
N LEU A 193 17.56 22.87 22.84
CA LEU A 193 17.29 21.54 23.38
C LEU A 193 18.53 20.63 23.28
N VAL A 194 19.22 20.67 22.16
CA VAL A 194 20.48 19.92 21.92
C VAL A 194 21.54 20.34 22.94
N ASP A 195 21.71 21.64 23.19
CA ASP A 195 22.66 22.15 24.19
C ASP A 195 22.34 21.67 25.61
N LYS A 196 21.06 21.58 25.98
CA LYS A 196 20.63 21.04 27.29
C LYS A 196 21.04 19.56 27.42
N ILE A 197 20.83 18.75 26.40
CA ILE A 197 21.19 17.34 26.41
C ILE A 197 22.72 17.18 26.43
N ASP A 198 23.46 17.99 25.69
CA ASP A 198 24.93 17.96 25.71
C ASP A 198 25.50 18.29 27.08
N LYS A 199 24.90 19.27 27.79
CA LYS A 199 25.23 19.57 29.19
C LYS A 199 24.92 18.43 30.14
N GLN A 200 23.80 17.70 29.95
CA GLN A 200 23.46 16.51 30.75
C GLN A 200 24.47 15.38 30.52
N TYR A 201 24.87 15.16 29.27
CA TYR A 201 25.90 14.17 28.91
C TYR A 201 27.25 14.52 29.54
N LYS A 202 27.71 15.78 29.42
CA LYS A 202 28.97 16.26 30.04
C LYS A 202 28.98 16.13 31.57
N ARG A 203 27.81 16.16 32.22
CA ARG A 203 27.63 15.91 33.65
C ARG A 203 27.53 14.44 34.01
N GLY A 204 27.49 13.52 33.03
CA GLY A 204 27.42 12.07 33.25
C GLY A 204 26.03 11.54 33.58
N TYR A 205 24.94 12.33 33.39
CA TYR A 205 23.57 11.87 33.68
C TYR A 205 23.00 10.92 32.64
N ILE A 206 23.50 10.97 31.41
CA ILE A 206 23.02 10.17 30.29
C ILE A 206 24.18 9.45 29.58
N SER A 207 23.92 8.26 29.05
CA SER A 207 24.88 7.51 28.26
C SER A 207 25.06 8.09 26.86
N ARG A 208 26.12 7.67 26.15
CA ARG A 208 26.35 8.08 24.76
C ARG A 208 25.23 7.65 23.83
N GLU A 209 24.70 6.47 24.05
CA GLU A 209 23.61 5.90 23.22
C GLU A 209 22.30 6.67 23.45
N GLU A 210 21.98 7.00 24.70
CA GLU A 210 20.81 7.82 25.04
C GLU A 210 20.92 9.25 24.49
N LYS A 211 22.12 9.85 24.53
CA LYS A 211 22.39 11.13 23.91
C LYS A 211 22.09 11.07 22.41
N SER A 212 22.63 10.08 21.71
CA SER A 212 22.41 9.90 20.28
C SER A 212 20.94 9.73 19.92
N LYS A 213 20.21 8.89 20.67
CA LYS A 213 18.76 8.71 20.48
C LYS A 213 17.98 10.01 20.65
N LYS A 214 18.23 10.74 21.74
CA LYS A 214 17.56 12.04 21.99
C LYS A 214 17.91 13.10 20.93
N PHE A 215 19.14 13.12 20.41
CA PHE A 215 19.53 14.03 19.34
C PHE A 215 18.76 13.72 18.06
N ILE A 216 18.66 12.46 17.69
CA ILE A 216 17.91 12.02 16.51
C ILE A 216 16.44 12.41 16.65
N GLU A 217 15.84 12.18 17.81
CA GLU A 217 14.44 12.53 18.10
C GLU A 217 14.19 14.05 17.97
N ILE A 218 15.03 14.89 18.57
CA ILE A 218 14.88 16.35 18.47
C ILE A 218 14.96 16.81 17.02
N TRP A 219 15.93 16.30 16.25
CA TRP A 219 16.12 16.72 14.88
C TRP A 219 15.05 16.18 13.94
N ASN A 220 14.48 15.01 14.20
CA ASN A 220 13.32 14.53 13.46
C ASN A 220 12.11 15.42 13.74
N ASN A 221 11.79 15.72 15.01
CA ASN A 221 10.69 16.61 15.37
C ASN A 221 10.87 18.01 14.74
N ALA A 222 12.08 18.58 14.80
CA ALA A 222 12.37 19.86 14.15
C ALA A 222 12.18 19.80 12.62
N THR A 223 12.55 18.69 12.00
CA THR A 223 12.37 18.48 10.56
C THR A 223 10.88 18.40 10.19
N ASP A 224 10.08 17.77 11.02
CA ASP A 224 8.63 17.65 10.81
C ASP A 224 7.95 19.01 11.03
N GLU A 225 8.31 19.76 12.07
CA GLU A 225 7.80 21.12 12.29
C GLU A 225 8.13 22.06 11.12
N VAL A 226 9.37 21.99 10.58
CA VAL A 226 9.75 22.74 9.37
C VAL A 226 8.95 22.29 8.16
N THR A 227 8.62 21.01 8.04
CA THR A 227 7.82 20.49 6.93
C THR A 227 6.37 20.99 7.00
N GLU A 228 5.79 21.06 8.19
CA GLU A 228 4.45 21.61 8.39
C GLU A 228 4.41 23.12 8.12
N ALA A 229 5.41 23.86 8.63
CA ALA A 229 5.54 25.28 8.32
C ALA A 229 5.71 25.53 6.82
N LEU A 230 6.44 24.67 6.12
CA LEU A 230 6.60 24.71 4.67
C LEU A 230 5.27 24.49 3.94
N LYS A 231 4.50 23.46 4.33
CA LYS A 231 3.19 23.20 3.74
C LYS A 231 2.23 24.37 3.91
N ALA A 232 2.23 25.00 5.09
CA ALA A 232 1.39 26.15 5.37
C ALA A 232 1.79 27.41 4.58
N ASN A 233 3.09 27.56 4.25
CA ASN A 233 3.63 28.71 3.50
C ASN A 233 3.56 28.54 1.98
N LEU A 234 3.32 27.33 1.46
CA LEU A 234 3.22 27.07 0.02
C LEU A 234 1.88 27.58 -0.54
N ASP A 235 1.96 28.44 -1.55
CA ASP A 235 0.78 28.85 -2.32
C ASP A 235 0.21 27.64 -3.09
N PRO A 236 -1.10 27.37 -3.04
CA PRO A 236 -1.76 26.34 -3.85
C PRO A 236 -1.47 26.46 -5.36
N TYR A 237 -1.26 27.67 -5.86
CA TYR A 237 -0.99 27.93 -7.29
C TYR A 237 0.50 27.98 -7.64
N ASN A 238 1.39 27.71 -6.69
CA ASN A 238 2.82 27.61 -6.94
C ASN A 238 3.11 26.41 -7.86
N PRO A 239 3.89 26.58 -8.96
CA PRO A 239 4.19 25.50 -9.91
C PRO A 239 4.76 24.23 -9.25
N ILE A 240 5.65 24.37 -8.30
CA ILE A 240 6.26 23.25 -7.57
C ILE A 240 5.18 22.51 -6.76
N ASN A 241 4.31 23.27 -6.08
CA ASN A 241 3.21 22.69 -5.31
C ASN A 241 2.18 21.99 -6.20
N MET A 242 1.81 22.60 -7.34
CA MET A 242 0.89 22.00 -8.31
C MET A 242 1.43 20.68 -8.86
N MET A 243 2.73 20.58 -9.15
CA MET A 243 3.36 19.34 -9.61
C MET A 243 3.32 18.23 -8.55
N ALA A 244 3.56 18.58 -7.29
CA ALA A 244 3.57 17.61 -6.19
C ALA A 244 2.15 17.21 -5.76
N ASP A 245 1.23 18.18 -5.64
CA ASP A 245 -0.14 17.96 -5.20
C ASP A 245 -0.96 17.17 -6.23
N SER A 246 -0.74 17.42 -7.53
CA SER A 246 -1.34 16.62 -8.60
C SER A 246 -0.85 15.16 -8.63
N GLY A 247 0.31 14.87 -8.03
CA GLY A 247 0.98 13.57 -8.13
C GLY A 247 1.66 13.34 -9.48
N ALA A 248 1.83 14.39 -10.29
CA ALA A 248 2.51 14.31 -11.59
C ALA A 248 4.01 14.08 -11.41
N ARG A 249 4.66 14.88 -10.57
CA ARG A 249 6.09 14.77 -10.28
C ARG A 249 6.42 15.38 -8.91
N GLY A 250 7.33 14.72 -8.21
CA GLY A 250 7.79 15.20 -6.91
C GLY A 250 6.94 14.73 -5.73
N SER A 251 7.49 14.96 -4.54
CA SER A 251 6.83 14.70 -3.27
C SER A 251 7.13 15.83 -2.29
N ILE A 252 6.35 15.94 -1.24
CA ILE A 252 6.56 16.96 -0.19
C ILE A 252 7.95 16.81 0.44
N ASN A 253 8.50 15.59 0.53
CA ASN A 253 9.85 15.35 1.03
C ASN A 253 10.95 15.94 0.12
N GLN A 254 10.73 15.93 -1.20
CA GLN A 254 11.64 16.57 -2.15
C GLN A 254 11.55 18.09 -2.08
N ILE A 255 10.34 18.63 -1.93
CA ILE A 255 10.15 20.08 -1.73
C ILE A 255 10.80 20.53 -0.42
N ARG A 256 10.70 19.73 0.65
CA ARG A 256 11.39 19.97 1.92
C ARG A 256 12.90 20.11 1.74
N GLN A 257 13.52 19.26 0.92
CA GLN A 257 14.95 19.36 0.64
C GLN A 257 15.32 20.60 -0.17
N LEU A 258 14.40 21.10 -1.00
CA LEU A 258 14.62 22.32 -1.81
C LEU A 258 14.46 23.60 -1.01
N ALA A 259 13.42 23.70 -0.18
CA ALA A 259 13.00 24.94 0.47
C ALA A 259 12.93 24.87 2.02
N GLY A 260 12.92 23.69 2.60
CA GLY A 260 12.86 23.48 4.05
C GLY A 260 14.22 23.18 4.67
N MET A 261 14.38 21.97 5.15
CA MET A 261 15.59 21.43 5.77
C MET A 261 15.87 20.04 5.24
N ARG A 262 17.10 19.70 4.92
CA ARG A 262 17.45 18.38 4.45
C ARG A 262 17.35 17.32 5.54
N GLY A 263 17.79 17.63 6.76
CA GLY A 263 17.66 16.77 7.93
C GLY A 263 18.82 15.81 8.15
N LEU A 264 18.56 14.69 8.85
CA LEU A 264 19.55 13.70 9.21
C LEU A 264 19.91 12.80 8.02
N ILE A 265 21.18 12.46 7.89
CA ILE A 265 21.72 11.59 6.82
C ILE A 265 22.25 10.29 7.44
N ALA A 266 22.01 9.17 6.76
CA ALA A 266 22.56 7.88 7.13
C ALA A 266 24.06 7.77 6.71
N ASN A 267 24.89 7.24 7.60
CA ASN A 267 26.29 6.92 7.33
C ASN A 267 26.38 5.71 6.40
N THR A 268 27.56 5.44 5.86
CA THR A 268 27.85 4.24 5.06
C THR A 268 27.62 2.93 5.81
N SER A 269 27.79 2.92 7.13
CA SER A 269 27.52 1.78 8.02
C SER A 269 26.02 1.55 8.32
N GLY A 270 25.11 2.46 7.89
CA GLY A 270 23.68 2.40 8.20
C GLY A 270 23.28 3.17 9.46
N SER A 271 24.21 3.61 10.30
CA SER A 271 23.93 4.46 11.46
C SER A 271 23.59 5.88 11.03
N THR A 272 22.72 6.56 11.77
CA THR A 272 22.40 7.98 11.52
C THR A 272 23.51 8.88 12.02
N ILE A 273 23.90 9.87 11.22
CA ILE A 273 24.88 10.89 11.63
C ILE A 273 24.14 11.87 12.56
N GLU A 274 24.67 12.10 13.76
CA GLU A 274 24.07 12.97 14.78
C GLU A 274 23.95 14.45 14.35
N MET A 275 24.78 14.87 13.40
CA MET A 275 24.81 16.23 12.88
C MET A 275 23.86 16.36 11.67
N PRO A 276 22.75 17.12 11.79
CA PRO A 276 21.81 17.30 10.68
C PRO A 276 22.34 18.28 9.66
N ILE A 277 21.87 18.16 8.42
CA ILE A 277 22.02 19.19 7.40
C ILE A 277 20.88 20.20 7.58
N ARG A 278 21.18 21.38 8.08
CA ARG A 278 20.21 22.45 8.37
C ARG A 278 19.82 23.25 7.14
N ALA A 279 20.75 23.37 6.20
CA ALA A 279 20.53 24.08 4.96
C ALA A 279 19.61 23.30 4.00
N ASN A 280 19.02 24.02 3.07
CA ASN A 280 18.31 23.47 1.92
C ASN A 280 19.11 23.74 0.62
N TYR A 281 18.67 23.17 -0.49
CA TYR A 281 19.37 23.37 -1.77
C TYR A 281 19.27 24.80 -2.30
N ARG A 282 18.21 25.55 -1.97
CA ARG A 282 18.07 26.95 -2.38
C ARG A 282 19.07 27.87 -1.67
N GLU A 283 19.28 27.66 -0.37
CA GLU A 283 20.26 28.41 0.43
C GLU A 283 21.71 28.06 0.08
N GLY A 284 21.91 26.83 -0.41
CA GLY A 284 23.23 26.25 -0.61
C GLY A 284 23.74 25.52 0.63
N LEU A 285 24.53 24.48 0.43
CA LEU A 285 25.12 23.65 1.49
C LEU A 285 26.51 24.17 1.85
N ASN A 286 26.88 24.10 3.14
CA ASN A 286 28.24 24.27 3.59
C ASN A 286 29.13 23.12 3.08
N ILE A 287 30.45 23.32 3.02
CA ILE A 287 31.41 22.31 2.54
C ILE A 287 31.27 20.98 3.29
N LEU A 288 31.11 21.01 4.61
CA LEU A 288 30.92 19.80 5.43
C LEU A 288 29.58 19.12 5.15
N GLU A 289 28.51 19.90 5.06
CA GLU A 289 27.17 19.40 4.73
C GLU A 289 27.13 18.78 3.33
N TYR A 290 27.79 19.42 2.36
CA TYR A 290 27.92 18.90 1.00
C TYR A 290 28.66 17.57 0.98
N PHE A 291 29.78 17.46 1.72
CA PHE A 291 30.54 16.21 1.80
C PHE A 291 29.72 15.06 2.41
N ILE A 292 29.04 15.32 3.53
CA ILE A 292 28.15 14.32 4.17
C ILE A 292 27.04 13.92 3.19
N SER A 293 26.42 14.86 2.52
CA SER A 293 25.39 14.67 1.54
C SER A 293 25.85 13.79 0.37
N SER A 294 27.05 14.05 -0.17
CA SER A 294 27.59 13.28 -1.30
C SER A 294 27.88 11.82 -0.94
N ARG A 295 28.31 11.55 0.29
CA ARG A 295 28.50 10.20 0.80
C ARG A 295 27.16 9.43 0.88
N GLY A 296 26.12 10.07 1.39
CA GLY A 296 24.77 9.49 1.43
C GLY A 296 24.21 9.19 0.03
N ALA A 297 24.39 10.10 -0.92
CA ALA A 297 23.98 9.89 -2.31
C ALA A 297 24.73 8.74 -2.98
N ARG A 298 26.05 8.66 -2.79
CA ARG A 298 26.88 7.54 -3.31
C ARG A 298 26.44 6.20 -2.73
N LYS A 299 26.14 6.13 -1.42
CA LYS A 299 25.62 4.94 -0.79
C LYS A 299 24.28 4.52 -1.44
N GLY A 300 23.34 5.47 -1.62
CA GLY A 300 22.07 5.19 -2.27
C GLY A 300 22.22 4.63 -3.69
N LEU A 301 23.13 5.17 -4.51
CA LEU A 301 23.44 4.67 -5.84
C LEU A 301 24.00 3.24 -5.81
N ALA A 302 24.96 2.97 -4.93
CA ALA A 302 25.59 1.65 -4.78
C ALA A 302 24.56 0.61 -4.27
N ASP A 303 23.79 0.97 -3.25
CA ASP A 303 22.75 0.08 -2.68
C ASP A 303 21.69 -0.27 -3.72
N THR A 304 21.25 0.68 -4.55
CA THR A 304 20.29 0.42 -5.63
C THR A 304 20.84 -0.57 -6.65
N ALA A 305 22.10 -0.40 -7.09
CA ALA A 305 22.73 -1.27 -8.07
C ALA A 305 22.87 -2.72 -7.55
N LEU A 306 23.28 -2.88 -6.27
CA LEU A 306 23.45 -4.20 -5.65
C LEU A 306 22.10 -4.89 -5.39
N ARG A 307 21.12 -4.18 -4.85
CA ARG A 307 19.83 -4.76 -4.51
C ARG A 307 18.97 -5.16 -5.71
N THR A 308 19.23 -4.60 -6.88
CA THR A 308 18.57 -5.03 -8.12
C THR A 308 18.88 -6.52 -8.41
N ALA A 309 20.11 -6.95 -8.18
CA ALA A 309 20.50 -8.35 -8.31
C ALA A 309 19.80 -9.25 -7.28
N ASP A 310 19.70 -8.79 -6.02
CA ASP A 310 19.01 -9.53 -4.95
C ASP A 310 17.52 -9.72 -5.26
N SER A 311 16.84 -8.67 -5.75
CA SER A 311 15.45 -8.75 -6.20
C SER A 311 15.25 -9.75 -7.34
N GLY A 312 16.15 -9.75 -8.33
CA GLY A 312 16.12 -10.73 -9.42
C GLY A 312 16.34 -12.17 -8.92
N TYR A 313 17.25 -12.37 -7.99
CA TYR A 313 17.51 -13.67 -7.38
C TYR A 313 16.35 -14.16 -6.52
N LEU A 314 15.71 -13.27 -5.75
CA LEU A 314 14.49 -13.62 -5.01
C LEU A 314 13.38 -14.07 -5.96
N THR A 315 13.12 -13.30 -7.02
CA THR A 315 12.10 -13.64 -8.02
C THR A 315 12.35 -15.02 -8.65
N ARG A 316 13.60 -15.31 -9.02
CA ARG A 316 13.96 -16.63 -9.56
C ARG A 316 13.65 -17.76 -8.59
N ARG A 317 14.03 -17.63 -7.31
CA ARG A 317 13.74 -18.65 -6.28
C ARG A 317 12.23 -18.85 -6.06
N LEU A 318 11.47 -17.76 -6.05
CA LEU A 318 10.01 -17.84 -5.95
C LEU A 318 9.39 -18.58 -7.15
N VAL A 319 9.88 -18.33 -8.37
CA VAL A 319 9.42 -19.06 -9.57
C VAL A 319 9.79 -20.54 -9.46
N ASP A 320 11.01 -20.88 -9.07
CA ASP A 320 11.47 -22.27 -8.96
C ASP A 320 10.63 -23.08 -7.96
N VAL A 321 10.16 -22.46 -6.87
CA VAL A 321 9.34 -23.11 -5.85
C VAL A 321 7.87 -23.23 -6.29
N SER A 322 7.34 -22.27 -7.05
CA SER A 322 5.90 -22.16 -7.34
C SER A 322 5.50 -22.60 -8.76
N GLN A 323 6.45 -22.88 -9.66
CA GLN A 323 6.14 -23.21 -11.06
C GLN A 323 5.17 -24.39 -11.24
N ASP A 324 5.16 -25.33 -10.30
CA ASP A 324 4.29 -26.51 -10.33
C ASP A 324 2.82 -26.19 -9.97
N VAL A 325 2.54 -25.00 -9.45
CA VAL A 325 1.19 -24.61 -9.05
C VAL A 325 0.40 -24.13 -10.26
N ILE A 326 -0.44 -25.03 -10.75
CA ILE A 326 -1.32 -24.84 -11.91
C ILE A 326 -2.75 -25.10 -11.47
N ILE A 327 -3.72 -24.42 -12.09
CA ILE A 327 -5.14 -24.74 -11.91
C ILE A 327 -5.45 -26.08 -12.58
N ARG A 328 -5.85 -27.10 -11.80
CA ARG A 328 -6.08 -28.46 -12.30
C ARG A 328 -7.56 -28.84 -12.40
N GLN A 329 -8.41 -28.24 -11.61
CA GLN A 329 -9.84 -28.58 -11.54
C GLN A 329 -10.67 -27.34 -11.19
N GLU A 330 -11.97 -27.38 -11.48
CA GLU A 330 -12.87 -26.25 -11.21
C GLU A 330 -13.17 -26.10 -9.71
N ASP A 331 -13.50 -27.18 -9.02
CA ASP A 331 -13.86 -27.17 -7.60
C ASP A 331 -13.28 -28.38 -6.87
N CYS A 332 -12.74 -28.18 -5.69
CA CYS A 332 -12.27 -29.25 -4.79
C CYS A 332 -13.30 -29.64 -3.72
N GLY A 333 -14.44 -28.94 -3.64
CA GLY A 333 -15.51 -29.26 -2.68
C GLY A 333 -15.23 -28.88 -1.23
N THR A 334 -14.11 -28.18 -0.93
CA THR A 334 -13.76 -27.86 0.47
C THR A 334 -14.82 -26.98 1.16
N HIS A 335 -15.07 -27.28 2.44
CA HIS A 335 -15.88 -26.49 3.37
C HIS A 335 -15.03 -25.75 4.40
N VAL A 336 -13.71 -25.87 4.31
CA VAL A 336 -12.77 -25.21 5.21
C VAL A 336 -12.26 -23.94 4.52
N GLY A 337 -12.33 -22.84 5.22
CA GLY A 337 -11.85 -21.53 4.76
C GLY A 337 -10.78 -20.95 5.66
N ILE A 338 -10.40 -19.72 5.32
CA ILE A 338 -9.52 -18.87 6.13
C ILE A 338 -10.33 -17.67 6.57
N GLU A 339 -10.21 -17.31 7.82
CA GLU A 339 -10.75 -16.06 8.33
C GLU A 339 -9.87 -14.90 7.91
N ILE A 340 -10.48 -13.91 7.28
CA ILE A 340 -9.85 -12.65 6.91
C ILE A 340 -10.47 -11.50 7.69
N PHE A 341 -9.61 -10.53 8.00
CA PHE A 341 -9.93 -9.32 8.77
C PHE A 341 -9.17 -8.13 8.19
N ASP A 342 -9.47 -6.93 8.66
CA ASP A 342 -8.71 -5.73 8.32
C ASP A 342 -7.26 -5.84 8.78
N ILE A 343 -6.31 -5.54 7.91
CA ILE A 343 -4.90 -5.44 8.31
C ILE A 343 -4.64 -4.02 8.79
N LYS A 344 -4.32 -3.90 10.10
CA LYS A 344 -4.03 -2.63 10.77
C LYS A 344 -2.61 -2.61 11.36
N ASN A 345 -1.99 -1.44 11.38
CA ASN A 345 -0.75 -1.19 12.10
C ASN A 345 -1.02 -0.14 13.17
N GLY A 346 -1.31 -0.59 14.40
CA GLY A 346 -1.86 0.29 15.42
C GLY A 346 -3.22 0.88 15.01
N ASN A 347 -3.30 2.19 14.85
CA ASN A 347 -4.52 2.88 14.42
C ASN A 347 -4.60 3.11 12.90
N GLU A 348 -3.55 2.82 12.15
CA GLU A 348 -3.50 3.02 10.71
C GLU A 348 -4.04 1.78 9.97
N MET A 349 -5.01 1.99 9.08
CA MET A 349 -5.53 0.95 8.19
C MET A 349 -4.53 0.71 7.06
N ILE A 350 -3.97 -0.50 6.98
CA ILE A 350 -3.05 -0.90 5.90
C ILE A 350 -3.84 -1.45 4.72
N GLU A 351 -4.72 -2.42 4.96
CA GLU A 351 -5.55 -3.03 3.94
C GLU A 351 -6.95 -3.31 4.47
N PRO A 352 -8.00 -2.70 3.89
CA PRO A 352 -9.37 -2.90 4.31
C PRO A 352 -9.89 -4.28 3.85
N LEU A 353 -10.80 -4.84 4.63
CA LEU A 353 -11.45 -6.12 4.35
C LEU A 353 -12.15 -6.13 2.97
N SER A 354 -12.72 -5.00 2.55
CA SER A 354 -13.38 -4.88 1.25
C SER A 354 -12.45 -5.19 0.07
N GLU A 355 -11.20 -4.72 0.08
CA GLU A 355 -10.22 -5.01 -0.97
C GLU A 355 -9.80 -6.49 -0.98
N ARG A 356 -9.67 -7.10 0.20
CA ARG A 356 -9.29 -8.52 0.35
C ARG A 356 -10.37 -9.51 -0.10
N LEU A 357 -11.64 -9.08 -0.07
CA LEU A 357 -12.79 -9.89 -0.48
C LEU A 357 -12.97 -9.96 -2.01
N VAL A 358 -12.58 -8.92 -2.74
CA VAL A 358 -12.80 -8.85 -4.18
C VAL A 358 -12.13 -10.00 -4.93
N GLY A 359 -12.89 -10.67 -5.79
CA GLY A 359 -12.40 -11.79 -6.59
C GLY A 359 -12.22 -13.11 -5.83
N ARG A 360 -12.85 -13.27 -4.66
CA ARG A 360 -12.86 -14.49 -3.84
C ARG A 360 -14.23 -15.14 -3.81
N TYR A 361 -14.31 -16.31 -3.20
CA TYR A 361 -15.54 -17.04 -2.91
C TYR A 361 -15.72 -17.20 -1.41
N LEU A 362 -16.95 -17.06 -0.93
CA LEU A 362 -17.30 -17.39 0.46
C LEU A 362 -17.30 -18.91 0.68
N VAL A 363 -17.09 -19.31 1.93
CA VAL A 363 -17.24 -20.70 2.35
C VAL A 363 -18.71 -21.04 2.55
N GLU A 364 -19.48 -20.12 3.12
CA GLU A 364 -20.90 -20.24 3.45
C GLU A 364 -21.71 -19.11 2.80
N ASP A 365 -23.03 -19.35 2.65
CA ASP A 365 -23.93 -18.34 2.15
C ASP A 365 -24.15 -17.23 3.20
N LEU A 366 -23.99 -15.98 2.80
CA LEU A 366 -24.19 -14.82 3.67
C LEU A 366 -25.55 -14.19 3.39
N LYS A 367 -26.35 -14.01 4.46
CA LYS A 367 -27.64 -13.31 4.44
C LYS A 367 -27.56 -12.01 5.20
N ASP A 368 -28.34 -11.04 4.77
CA ASP A 368 -28.47 -9.77 5.49
C ASP A 368 -29.15 -9.99 6.85
N PRO A 369 -28.51 -9.60 7.95
CA PRO A 369 -29.08 -9.81 9.29
C PRO A 369 -30.39 -9.06 9.53
N LYS A 370 -30.65 -7.97 8.77
CA LYS A 370 -31.85 -7.14 8.91
C LYS A 370 -32.99 -7.55 8.00
N THR A 371 -32.70 -7.86 6.74
CA THR A 371 -33.71 -8.15 5.72
C THR A 371 -33.90 -9.63 5.46
N GLY A 372 -32.93 -10.48 5.84
CA GLY A 372 -32.91 -11.91 5.54
C GLY A 372 -32.64 -12.23 4.07
N GLU A 373 -32.43 -11.21 3.23
CA GLU A 373 -32.09 -11.40 1.82
C GLU A 373 -30.67 -11.97 1.66
N MET A 374 -30.46 -12.77 0.63
CA MET A 374 -29.15 -13.32 0.32
C MET A 374 -28.24 -12.23 -0.27
N ILE A 375 -27.17 -11.86 0.43
CA ILE A 375 -26.18 -10.90 -0.05
C ILE A 375 -25.23 -11.58 -1.05
N CYS A 376 -24.65 -12.71 -0.65
CA CYS A 376 -23.72 -13.45 -1.49
C CYS A 376 -23.83 -14.96 -1.24
N SER A 377 -23.93 -15.73 -2.32
CA SER A 377 -23.92 -17.18 -2.26
C SER A 377 -22.50 -17.73 -2.30
N ARG A 378 -22.29 -18.89 -1.70
CA ARG A 378 -21.03 -19.67 -1.72
C ARG A 378 -20.44 -19.87 -3.13
N ASN A 379 -21.29 -19.96 -4.15
CA ASN A 379 -20.88 -20.21 -5.53
C ASN A 379 -20.76 -18.93 -6.37
N LYS A 380 -20.93 -17.75 -5.78
CA LYS A 380 -20.83 -16.46 -6.47
C LYS A 380 -19.45 -15.85 -6.23
N LEU A 381 -18.82 -15.39 -7.31
CA LEU A 381 -17.62 -14.59 -7.24
C LEU A 381 -17.96 -13.21 -6.66
N ILE A 382 -17.21 -12.76 -5.66
CA ILE A 382 -17.43 -11.48 -4.99
C ILE A 382 -16.91 -10.36 -5.88
N ASN A 383 -17.79 -9.46 -6.28
CA ASN A 383 -17.46 -8.22 -6.97
C ASN A 383 -17.26 -7.08 -5.97
N VAL A 384 -16.78 -5.93 -6.42
CA VAL A 384 -16.54 -4.73 -5.58
C VAL A 384 -17.81 -4.31 -4.83
N HIS A 385 -18.95 -4.24 -5.51
CA HIS A 385 -20.24 -3.90 -4.90
C HIS A 385 -20.71 -4.93 -3.87
N ASP A 386 -20.52 -6.22 -4.15
CA ASP A 386 -20.85 -7.29 -3.20
C ASP A 386 -19.95 -7.21 -1.96
N ALA A 387 -18.66 -6.89 -2.14
CA ALA A 387 -17.71 -6.71 -1.04
C ALA A 387 -18.11 -5.57 -0.08
N GLU A 388 -18.52 -4.42 -0.62
CA GLU A 388 -19.02 -3.29 0.19
C GLU A 388 -20.28 -3.68 0.99
N ARG A 389 -21.22 -4.39 0.38
CA ARG A 389 -22.42 -4.90 1.05
C ARG A 389 -22.10 -5.91 2.14
N ILE A 390 -21.14 -6.80 1.90
CA ILE A 390 -20.67 -7.80 2.89
C ILE A 390 -20.06 -7.08 4.10
N VAL A 391 -19.18 -6.10 3.88
CA VAL A 391 -18.56 -5.33 4.98
C VAL A 391 -19.61 -4.59 5.80
N ALA A 392 -20.56 -3.91 5.14
CA ALA A 392 -21.65 -3.22 5.83
C ALA A 392 -22.55 -4.17 6.66
N ALA A 393 -22.77 -5.40 6.18
CA ALA A 393 -23.52 -6.41 6.91
C ALA A 393 -22.75 -6.94 8.14
N LEU A 394 -21.43 -7.15 8.01
CA LEU A 394 -20.57 -7.57 9.11
C LEU A 394 -20.48 -6.50 10.20
N GLU A 395 -20.31 -5.24 9.83
CA GLU A 395 -20.34 -4.12 10.78
C GLU A 395 -21.68 -4.04 11.54
N ALA A 396 -22.79 -4.31 10.86
CA ALA A 396 -24.11 -4.36 11.49
C ALA A 396 -24.26 -5.52 12.49
N GLU A 397 -23.53 -6.62 12.31
CA GLU A 397 -23.46 -7.77 13.22
C GLU A 397 -22.39 -7.61 14.31
N GLY A 398 -21.52 -6.61 14.21
CA GLY A 398 -20.36 -6.43 15.10
C GLY A 398 -19.28 -7.51 14.92
N LYS A 399 -19.17 -8.09 13.74
CA LYS A 399 -18.13 -9.07 13.37
C LYS A 399 -17.04 -8.40 12.56
N ASP A 400 -15.79 -8.65 12.94
CA ASP A 400 -14.60 -8.07 12.28
C ASP A 400 -13.95 -9.03 11.27
N SER A 401 -14.43 -10.27 11.15
CA SER A 401 -13.86 -11.30 10.28
C SER A 401 -14.91 -12.08 9.51
N ILE A 402 -14.50 -12.65 8.38
CA ILE A 402 -15.31 -13.52 7.55
C ILE A 402 -14.48 -14.68 6.97
N SER A 403 -15.09 -15.85 6.83
CA SER A 403 -14.43 -17.02 6.27
C SER A 403 -14.58 -17.08 4.75
N ILE A 404 -13.43 -17.10 4.05
CA ILE A 404 -13.35 -17.20 2.59
C ILE A 404 -12.63 -18.47 2.14
N ARG A 405 -12.88 -18.89 0.90
CA ARG A 405 -12.10 -19.93 0.26
C ARG A 405 -10.72 -19.40 -0.14
N SER A 406 -9.68 -20.15 0.21
CA SER A 406 -8.30 -19.80 -0.10
C SER A 406 -7.53 -20.99 -0.68
N VAL A 407 -6.46 -20.65 -1.38
CA VAL A 407 -5.49 -21.59 -1.92
C VAL A 407 -4.84 -22.42 -0.80
N LEU A 408 -4.65 -21.85 0.39
CA LEU A 408 -4.01 -22.51 1.54
C LEU A 408 -4.78 -23.74 2.05
N GLN A 409 -6.12 -23.74 1.94
CA GLN A 409 -7.00 -24.82 2.39
C GLN A 409 -7.56 -25.66 1.22
N CYS A 410 -6.99 -25.48 0.02
CA CYS A 410 -7.43 -26.24 -1.15
C CYS A 410 -7.05 -27.71 -1.04
N GLN A 411 -8.04 -28.61 -1.18
CA GLN A 411 -7.89 -30.07 -1.10
C GLN A 411 -7.52 -30.75 -2.44
N ALA A 412 -7.18 -29.96 -3.47
CA ALA A 412 -6.71 -30.52 -4.74
C ALA A 412 -5.41 -31.32 -4.54
N LYS A 413 -5.37 -32.55 -5.07
CA LYS A 413 -4.20 -33.44 -4.94
C LYS A 413 -2.92 -32.84 -5.54
N HIS A 414 -3.04 -32.24 -6.73
CA HIS A 414 -1.97 -31.55 -7.41
C HIS A 414 -2.47 -30.18 -7.87
N GLY A 415 -1.63 -29.14 -7.71
CA GLY A 415 -2.02 -27.79 -8.05
C GLY A 415 -3.12 -27.22 -7.13
N VAL A 416 -4.01 -26.41 -7.68
CA VAL A 416 -5.13 -25.76 -6.97
C VAL A 416 -6.40 -25.79 -7.84
N CYS A 417 -7.56 -25.59 -7.23
CA CYS A 417 -8.82 -25.47 -7.97
C CYS A 417 -9.17 -24.02 -8.27
N ALA A 418 -9.99 -23.80 -9.31
CA ALA A 418 -10.38 -22.47 -9.77
C ALA A 418 -11.16 -21.69 -8.69
N LYS A 419 -12.08 -22.31 -7.97
CA LYS A 419 -12.85 -21.63 -6.92
C LYS A 419 -12.02 -21.22 -5.71
N CYS A 420 -11.01 -22.00 -5.30
CA CYS A 420 -10.12 -21.59 -4.20
C CYS A 420 -9.17 -20.46 -4.58
N TYR A 421 -8.77 -20.38 -5.84
CA TYR A 421 -8.00 -19.25 -6.36
C TYR A 421 -8.88 -18.01 -6.63
N GLY A 422 -10.08 -18.24 -7.21
CA GLY A 422 -11.05 -17.18 -7.51
C GLY A 422 -10.80 -16.50 -8.86
N ALA A 423 -10.91 -15.18 -8.91
CA ALA A 423 -10.76 -14.41 -10.14
C ALA A 423 -9.31 -14.36 -10.63
N ASN A 424 -9.12 -14.38 -11.94
CA ASN A 424 -7.91 -13.93 -12.60
C ASN A 424 -7.91 -12.40 -12.62
N LEU A 425 -6.93 -11.78 -11.97
CA LEU A 425 -6.85 -10.33 -11.81
C LEU A 425 -6.58 -9.59 -13.12
N ALA A 426 -5.98 -10.25 -14.11
CA ALA A 426 -5.69 -9.63 -15.41
C ALA A 426 -6.94 -9.38 -16.27
N ASN A 427 -8.01 -10.16 -16.10
CA ASN A 427 -9.25 -10.02 -16.88
C ASN A 427 -10.52 -9.90 -16.03
N GLY A 428 -10.42 -10.02 -14.70
CA GLY A 428 -11.55 -9.94 -13.76
C GLY A 428 -12.51 -11.15 -13.79
N ASN A 429 -12.27 -12.14 -14.64
CA ASN A 429 -13.09 -13.34 -14.75
C ASN A 429 -12.57 -14.48 -13.87
N ILE A 430 -13.34 -15.55 -13.73
CA ILE A 430 -12.90 -16.78 -13.06
C ILE A 430 -11.68 -17.34 -13.79
N VAL A 431 -10.67 -17.77 -13.03
CA VAL A 431 -9.47 -18.40 -13.57
C VAL A 431 -9.81 -19.70 -14.32
N GLN A 432 -9.15 -19.92 -15.45
CA GLN A 432 -9.37 -21.12 -16.28
C GLN A 432 -8.47 -22.29 -15.83
N VAL A 433 -8.94 -23.51 -16.09
CA VAL A 433 -8.11 -24.70 -15.87
C VAL A 433 -6.93 -24.69 -16.83
N GLY A 434 -5.73 -24.98 -16.31
CA GLY A 434 -4.47 -24.94 -17.05
C GLY A 434 -3.64 -23.68 -16.82
N GLU A 435 -4.16 -22.65 -16.14
CA GLU A 435 -3.42 -21.41 -15.89
C GLU A 435 -2.32 -21.60 -14.84
N ALA A 436 -1.12 -21.10 -15.15
CA ALA A 436 0.09 -21.24 -14.31
C ALA A 436 0.14 -20.15 -13.24
N VAL A 437 -0.75 -20.22 -12.26
CA VAL A 437 -0.89 -19.20 -11.20
C VAL A 437 0.32 -19.07 -10.29
N GLY A 438 1.16 -20.12 -10.20
CA GLY A 438 2.40 -20.05 -9.41
C GLY A 438 3.41 -19.10 -10.00
N VAL A 439 3.66 -19.16 -11.31
CA VAL A 439 4.59 -18.26 -12.01
C VAL A 439 4.06 -16.82 -11.96
N ILE A 440 2.75 -16.62 -12.20
CA ILE A 440 2.10 -15.31 -12.10
C ILE A 440 2.29 -14.72 -10.69
N SER A 441 2.12 -15.53 -9.64
CA SER A 441 2.30 -15.10 -8.25
C SER A 441 3.74 -14.69 -7.96
N ALA A 442 4.72 -15.50 -8.36
CA ALA A 442 6.13 -15.20 -8.16
C ALA A 442 6.57 -13.92 -8.88
N GLN A 443 6.12 -13.72 -10.12
CA GLN A 443 6.40 -12.50 -10.89
C GLN A 443 5.72 -11.28 -10.31
N SER A 444 4.48 -11.41 -9.82
CA SER A 444 3.73 -10.31 -9.18
C SER A 444 4.35 -9.84 -7.87
N ILE A 445 5.03 -10.73 -7.13
CA ILE A 445 5.79 -10.39 -5.93
C ILE A 445 7.17 -9.82 -6.30
N GLY A 446 7.82 -10.35 -7.33
CA GLY A 446 9.18 -9.98 -7.72
C GLY A 446 9.30 -8.66 -8.47
N GLU A 447 8.34 -8.34 -9.36
CA GLU A 447 8.37 -7.10 -10.16
C GLU A 447 8.42 -5.85 -9.26
N PRO A 448 7.55 -5.68 -8.26
CA PRO A 448 7.63 -4.53 -7.37
C PRO A 448 8.90 -4.49 -6.52
N GLY A 449 9.54 -5.62 -6.25
CA GLY A 449 10.81 -5.70 -5.54
C GLY A 449 11.91 -4.85 -6.18
N THR A 450 11.99 -4.85 -7.51
CA THR A 450 12.91 -3.99 -8.26
C THR A 450 12.56 -2.51 -8.09
N GLN A 451 11.28 -2.14 -8.08
CA GLN A 451 10.84 -0.75 -7.83
C GLN A 451 11.14 -0.30 -6.40
N LEU A 452 11.02 -1.18 -5.42
CA LEU A 452 11.39 -0.91 -4.02
C LEU A 452 12.87 -0.54 -3.88
N THR A 453 13.76 -1.23 -4.61
CA THR A 453 15.20 -0.90 -4.60
C THR A 453 15.49 0.47 -5.22
N MET A 454 14.75 0.86 -6.26
CA MET A 454 14.90 2.17 -6.90
C MET A 454 14.39 3.33 -6.05
N ARG A 455 13.34 3.12 -5.25
CA ARG A 455 12.77 4.19 -4.39
C ARG A 455 13.73 4.64 -3.29
N THR A 456 14.60 3.79 -2.79
CA THR A 456 15.63 4.15 -1.80
C THR A 456 16.62 5.20 -2.33
N PHE A 457 16.83 5.23 -3.64
CA PHE A 457 17.67 6.23 -4.31
C PHE A 457 17.08 7.65 -4.24
N HIS A 458 15.75 7.78 -4.39
CA HIS A 458 15.09 9.09 -4.42
C HIS A 458 15.05 9.80 -3.07
N THR A 459 15.28 9.10 -1.95
CA THR A 459 15.36 9.70 -0.62
C THR A 459 16.72 10.35 -0.32
N GLY A 460 17.72 10.13 -1.17
CA GLY A 460 19.03 10.79 -1.09
C GLY A 460 19.83 10.46 0.17
N GLY A 461 19.61 9.29 0.79
CA GLY A 461 20.32 8.87 2.01
C GLY A 461 19.81 9.51 3.29
N ILE A 462 18.64 10.15 3.28
CA ILE A 462 18.00 10.70 4.49
C ILE A 462 17.59 9.53 5.39
N ALA A 463 17.98 9.60 6.67
CA ALA A 463 17.55 8.67 7.68
C ALA A 463 16.06 8.92 8.00
N SER A 464 15.20 7.95 7.81
CA SER A 464 13.84 7.95 8.32
C SER A 464 13.77 7.15 9.62
N ALA A 465 12.82 7.49 10.48
CA ALA A 465 12.60 6.77 11.75
C ALA A 465 12.18 5.31 11.49
N GLU A 466 11.55 5.05 10.36
CA GLU A 466 11.25 3.71 9.84
C GLU A 466 12.38 3.29 8.91
N ASP A 467 13.12 2.27 9.33
CA ASP A 467 14.30 1.78 8.62
C ASP A 467 13.91 1.21 7.24
N ILE A 468 14.12 2.02 6.19
CA ILE A 468 13.86 1.64 4.78
C ILE A 468 14.70 0.40 4.37
N THR A 469 15.72 0.06 5.16
CA THR A 469 16.54 -1.14 4.94
C THR A 469 15.78 -2.43 5.22
N GLN A 470 14.61 -2.37 5.85
CA GLN A 470 13.78 -3.53 6.17
C GLN A 470 12.88 -3.99 5.00
N GLY A 471 12.82 -3.30 3.87
CA GLY A 471 11.95 -3.66 2.78
C GLY A 471 12.24 -5.05 2.19
N LEU A 472 13.02 -5.12 1.10
CA LEU A 472 13.33 -6.37 0.41
C LEU A 472 14.04 -7.42 1.31
N PRO A 473 15.03 -7.07 2.15
CA PRO A 473 15.65 -8.06 3.06
C PRO A 473 14.65 -8.71 4.02
N ARG A 474 13.64 -7.96 4.49
CA ARG A 474 12.60 -8.50 5.35
C ARG A 474 11.68 -9.48 4.62
N VAL A 475 11.33 -9.18 3.39
CA VAL A 475 10.55 -10.10 2.52
C VAL A 475 11.34 -11.39 2.28
N GLU A 476 12.64 -11.28 2.01
CA GLU A 476 13.54 -12.42 1.84
C GLU A 476 13.65 -13.27 3.13
N GLU A 477 13.83 -12.64 4.30
CA GLU A 477 13.81 -13.33 5.59
C GLU A 477 12.52 -14.13 5.82
N LEU A 478 11.37 -13.54 5.49
CA LEU A 478 10.06 -14.17 5.67
C LEU A 478 9.88 -15.38 4.74
N PHE A 479 10.17 -15.23 3.45
CA PHE A 479 10.02 -16.32 2.48
C PHE A 479 11.07 -17.44 2.66
N GLU A 480 12.24 -17.14 3.20
CA GLU A 480 13.24 -18.15 3.54
C GLU A 480 13.11 -18.67 4.98
N SER A 481 12.17 -18.13 5.76
CA SER A 481 12.00 -18.48 7.17
C SER A 481 13.30 -18.36 7.99
N ARG A 482 14.14 -17.38 7.66
CA ARG A 482 15.38 -17.10 8.39
C ARG A 482 15.07 -16.48 9.75
N ARG A 483 15.86 -16.81 10.75
CA ARG A 483 15.76 -16.16 12.06
C ARG A 483 16.16 -14.69 11.96
N PRO A 484 15.27 -13.74 12.30
CA PRO A 484 15.56 -12.32 12.20
C PRO A 484 16.68 -11.89 13.15
N LYS A 485 17.46 -10.89 12.74
CA LYS A 485 18.41 -10.25 13.66
C LYS A 485 17.62 -9.44 14.69
N GLY A 486 17.79 -9.74 15.98
CA GLY A 486 16.99 -9.12 17.04
C GLY A 486 15.57 -9.68 17.11
N ALA A 487 15.42 -11.00 16.97
CA ALA A 487 14.14 -11.67 17.08
C ALA A 487 13.44 -11.36 18.41
N ALA A 488 12.15 -11.02 18.37
CA ALA A 488 11.33 -10.87 19.56
C ALA A 488 11.22 -12.20 20.30
N ILE A 489 11.23 -12.14 21.63
CA ILE A 489 10.95 -13.28 22.49
C ILE A 489 9.42 -13.38 22.61
N ILE A 490 8.85 -14.54 22.31
CA ILE A 490 7.41 -14.81 22.42
C ILE A 490 7.14 -15.70 23.64
N THR A 491 5.96 -15.56 24.21
CA THR A 491 5.49 -16.49 25.26
C THR A 491 5.00 -17.80 24.65
N ARG A 492 5.22 -18.92 25.33
CA ARG A 492 4.71 -20.24 24.92
C ARG A 492 3.42 -20.63 25.64
N ILE A 493 3.12 -19.97 26.74
CA ILE A 493 1.96 -20.25 27.58
C ILE A 493 1.09 -19.01 27.71
N ASP A 494 -0.21 -19.22 27.95
CA ASP A 494 -1.14 -18.17 28.33
C ASP A 494 -0.95 -17.84 29.81
N GLY A 495 -0.97 -16.57 30.20
CA GLY A 495 -0.83 -16.21 31.60
C GLY A 495 -0.58 -14.74 31.87
N VAL A 496 -0.23 -14.44 33.13
CA VAL A 496 0.05 -13.09 33.60
C VAL A 496 1.56 -12.85 33.67
N VAL A 497 1.99 -11.71 33.16
CA VAL A 497 3.39 -11.29 33.11
C VAL A 497 3.85 -10.74 34.46
N ARG A 498 5.00 -11.21 34.93
CA ARG A 498 5.76 -10.66 36.04
C ARG A 498 7.17 -10.32 35.59
N ILE A 499 7.63 -9.11 35.89
CA ILE A 499 8.94 -8.62 35.52
C ILE A 499 9.84 -8.60 36.74
N GLU A 500 10.90 -9.41 36.75
CA GLU A 500 11.86 -9.49 37.83
C GLU A 500 13.26 -9.09 37.35
N GLU A 501 14.06 -8.51 38.25
CA GLU A 501 15.46 -8.21 37.96
C GLU A 501 16.36 -9.19 38.72
N VAL A 502 16.94 -10.16 37.97
CA VAL A 502 17.80 -11.19 38.53
C VAL A 502 19.22 -10.98 38.03
N LYS A 503 20.17 -10.77 38.94
CA LYS A 503 21.61 -10.61 38.63
C LYS A 503 21.92 -9.56 37.53
N LYS A 504 21.25 -8.39 37.55
CA LYS A 504 21.37 -7.31 36.55
C LYS A 504 20.81 -7.62 35.15
N THR A 505 20.14 -8.73 34.95
CA THR A 505 19.37 -9.03 33.74
C THR A 505 17.89 -9.00 34.08
N LYS A 506 17.09 -8.39 33.20
CA LYS A 506 15.64 -8.42 33.34
C LYS A 506 15.14 -9.79 32.88
N GLN A 507 14.29 -10.39 33.68
CA GLN A 507 13.65 -11.66 33.42
C GLN A 507 12.13 -11.45 33.44
N ILE A 508 11.47 -11.95 32.40
CA ILE A 508 10.01 -11.95 32.35
C ILE A 508 9.55 -13.36 32.70
N THR A 509 8.72 -13.47 33.69
CA THR A 509 8.09 -14.71 34.09
C THR A 509 6.62 -14.66 33.73
N VAL A 510 6.13 -15.63 32.99
CA VAL A 510 4.71 -15.79 32.66
C VAL A 510 4.18 -16.95 33.49
N THR A 511 3.12 -16.69 34.24
CA THR A 511 2.46 -17.70 35.11
C THR A 511 1.06 -17.95 34.57
N SER A 512 0.74 -19.20 34.27
CA SER A 512 -0.59 -19.61 33.80
C SER A 512 -1.66 -19.33 34.89
N GLU A 513 -2.86 -18.98 34.42
CA GLU A 513 -4.03 -18.80 35.30
C GLU A 513 -4.68 -20.13 35.71
N ASP A 514 -4.23 -21.26 35.21
CA ASP A 514 -4.74 -22.57 35.54
C ASP A 514 -4.41 -22.93 37.02
N THR A 515 -5.46 -23.06 37.82
CA THR A 515 -5.38 -23.35 39.24
C THR A 515 -4.98 -24.79 39.56
N GLU A 516 -5.13 -25.75 38.62
CA GLU A 516 -4.85 -27.16 38.86
C GLU A 516 -3.37 -27.53 38.57
N ASN A 517 -2.72 -26.88 37.59
CA ASN A 517 -1.30 -27.03 37.27
C ASN A 517 -0.70 -25.68 36.85
N PRO A 518 -0.20 -24.86 37.77
CA PRO A 518 0.38 -23.59 37.40
C PRO A 518 1.70 -23.83 36.67
N GLU A 519 1.68 -23.73 35.35
CA GLU A 519 2.88 -23.71 34.53
C GLU A 519 3.50 -22.32 34.62
N GLN A 520 4.81 -22.29 34.84
CA GLN A 520 5.58 -21.05 34.94
C GLN A 520 6.78 -21.14 34.00
N GLU A 521 6.86 -20.23 33.05
CA GLU A 521 8.02 -20.08 32.16
C GLU A 521 8.72 -18.74 32.39
N SER A 522 10.06 -18.79 32.42
CA SER A 522 10.90 -17.62 32.66
C SER A 522 11.77 -17.33 31.45
N TYR A 523 11.68 -16.11 30.94
CA TYR A 523 12.40 -15.64 29.75
C TYR A 523 13.46 -14.62 30.14
N ALA A 524 14.74 -14.95 29.95
CA ALA A 524 15.84 -14.01 30.17
C ALA A 524 15.94 -13.03 29.00
N ILE A 525 15.91 -11.73 29.30
CA ILE A 525 15.98 -10.69 28.29
C ILE A 525 17.42 -10.22 28.13
N PRO A 526 18.02 -10.34 26.93
CA PRO A 526 19.34 -9.82 26.66
C PRO A 526 19.42 -8.31 26.85
N TYR A 527 20.59 -7.81 27.22
CA TYR A 527 20.80 -6.38 27.39
C TYR A 527 20.53 -5.63 26.07
N GLY A 528 19.78 -4.53 26.15
CA GLY A 528 19.44 -3.70 24.99
C GLY A 528 18.08 -3.99 24.35
N TYR A 529 17.39 -5.08 24.71
CA TYR A 529 16.03 -5.34 24.25
C TYR A 529 15.02 -4.50 25.03
N LYS A 530 14.08 -3.90 24.33
CA LYS A 530 12.96 -3.18 24.95
C LYS A 530 11.80 -4.13 25.22
N ILE A 531 11.24 -4.03 26.42
CA ILE A 531 10.08 -4.81 26.84
C ILE A 531 8.81 -4.12 26.31
N ARG A 532 7.93 -4.89 25.69
CA ARG A 532 6.66 -4.42 25.15
C ARG A 532 5.53 -4.54 26.14
N VAL A 533 5.57 -5.55 27.00
CA VAL A 533 4.53 -5.87 27.97
C VAL A 533 4.73 -5.13 29.29
N ARG A 534 3.63 -4.93 30.03
CA ARG A 534 3.65 -4.31 31.36
C ARG A 534 3.50 -5.37 32.43
N GLU A 535 3.96 -5.04 33.63
CA GLU A 535 3.78 -5.90 34.81
C GLU A 535 2.29 -6.10 35.10
N GLY A 536 1.86 -7.35 35.32
CA GLY A 536 0.46 -7.72 35.55
C GLY A 536 -0.40 -7.78 34.27
N GLN A 537 0.17 -7.66 33.07
CA GLN A 537 -0.57 -7.78 31.83
C GLN A 537 -0.84 -9.26 31.54
N ALA A 538 -2.09 -9.60 31.20
CA ALA A 538 -2.43 -10.90 30.65
C ALA A 538 -1.93 -10.99 29.20
N VAL A 539 -1.25 -12.08 28.86
CA VAL A 539 -0.69 -12.38 27.53
C VAL A 539 -1.15 -13.75 27.07
N THR A 540 -1.35 -13.87 25.76
CA THR A 540 -1.71 -15.14 25.10
C THR A 540 -0.48 -15.80 24.49
N ALA A 541 -0.50 -17.12 24.38
CA ALA A 541 0.58 -17.89 23.75
C ALA A 541 0.87 -17.39 22.34
N GLY A 542 2.16 -17.10 22.05
CA GLY A 542 2.60 -16.51 20.79
C GLY A 542 2.68 -14.97 20.78
N GLU A 543 2.28 -14.28 21.84
CA GLU A 543 2.39 -12.84 21.95
C GLU A 543 3.85 -12.41 22.21
N PRO A 544 4.36 -11.35 21.53
CA PRO A 544 5.73 -10.89 21.72
C PRO A 544 5.90 -10.14 23.05
N LEU A 545 6.82 -10.61 23.89
CA LEU A 545 7.21 -9.98 25.14
C LEU A 545 8.19 -8.80 24.96
N THR A 546 8.99 -8.83 23.88
CA THR A 546 9.96 -7.79 23.55
C THR A 546 9.66 -7.17 22.18
N GLU A 547 10.18 -5.95 21.95
CA GLU A 547 10.17 -5.34 20.62
C GLU A 547 11.07 -6.16 19.67
N GLY A 548 10.67 -6.28 18.42
CA GLY A 548 11.41 -6.97 17.35
C GLY A 548 10.50 -7.78 16.44
N SER A 549 11.10 -8.37 15.40
CA SER A 549 10.39 -9.24 14.47
C SER A 549 10.27 -10.65 15.04
N ILE A 550 9.11 -11.28 14.92
CA ILE A 550 8.90 -12.64 15.42
C ILE A 550 9.50 -13.64 14.43
N ASN A 551 10.10 -14.70 14.94
CA ASN A 551 10.60 -15.80 14.12
C ASN A 551 9.43 -16.72 13.72
N PRO A 552 9.18 -16.99 12.42
CA PRO A 552 8.10 -17.87 11.98
C PRO A 552 8.14 -19.29 12.58
N ALA A 553 9.33 -19.83 12.83
CA ALA A 553 9.50 -21.15 13.42
C ALA A 553 8.96 -21.21 14.86
N ASP A 554 9.11 -20.15 15.64
CA ASP A 554 8.61 -20.09 17.02
C ASP A 554 7.07 -20.01 17.04
N ILE A 555 6.47 -19.24 16.12
CA ILE A 555 5.01 -19.21 15.94
C ILE A 555 4.48 -20.59 15.54
N LEU A 556 5.20 -21.30 14.65
CA LEU A 556 4.79 -22.63 14.24
C LEU A 556 4.75 -23.61 15.42
N ALA A 557 5.72 -23.52 16.32
CA ALA A 557 5.82 -24.39 17.48
C ALA A 557 4.71 -24.11 18.52
N VAL A 558 4.27 -22.85 18.65
CA VAL A 558 3.31 -22.43 19.67
C VAL A 558 1.88 -22.45 19.13
N ASN A 559 1.62 -21.75 18.02
CA ASN A 559 0.26 -21.47 17.54
C ASN A 559 -0.12 -22.31 16.31
N GLY A 560 0.80 -23.11 15.79
CA GLY A 560 0.55 -24.02 14.66
C GLY A 560 0.57 -23.36 13.28
N PRO A 561 0.28 -24.15 12.21
CA PRO A 561 0.52 -23.74 10.83
C PRO A 561 -0.39 -22.59 10.35
N LYS A 562 -1.64 -22.49 10.83
CA LYS A 562 -2.57 -21.43 10.43
C LYS A 562 -2.09 -20.04 10.87
N ALA A 563 -1.58 -19.96 12.10
CA ALA A 563 -1.06 -18.72 12.65
C ALA A 563 0.17 -18.21 11.88
N VAL A 564 1.07 -19.13 11.48
CA VAL A 564 2.24 -18.79 10.67
C VAL A 564 1.83 -18.29 9.27
N GLN A 565 0.84 -18.92 8.65
CA GLN A 565 0.32 -18.49 7.35
C GLN A 565 -0.18 -17.04 7.42
N ASN A 566 -1.05 -16.74 8.39
CA ASN A 566 -1.57 -15.40 8.60
C ASN A 566 -0.46 -14.39 8.93
N TYR A 567 0.50 -14.77 9.76
CA TYR A 567 1.63 -13.91 10.10
C TYR A 567 2.48 -13.54 8.89
N ILE A 568 2.86 -14.52 8.05
CA ILE A 568 3.67 -14.25 6.85
C ILE A 568 2.90 -13.35 5.88
N ILE A 569 1.60 -13.62 5.63
CA ILE A 569 0.77 -12.80 4.74
C ILE A 569 0.72 -11.37 5.26
N THR A 570 0.40 -11.17 6.54
CA THR A 570 0.27 -9.85 7.16
C THR A 570 1.59 -9.06 7.10
N GLU A 571 2.71 -9.69 7.46
CA GLU A 571 4.02 -9.02 7.46
C GLU A 571 4.51 -8.69 6.04
N VAL A 572 4.32 -9.58 5.06
CA VAL A 572 4.67 -9.29 3.66
C VAL A 572 3.80 -8.16 3.11
N GLN A 573 2.49 -8.18 3.33
CA GLN A 573 1.58 -7.10 2.94
C GLN A 573 1.99 -5.77 3.57
N LYS A 574 2.30 -5.78 4.85
CA LYS A 574 2.76 -4.58 5.55
C LYS A 574 4.01 -3.97 4.90
N VAL A 575 5.00 -4.78 4.54
CA VAL A 575 6.21 -4.29 3.87
C VAL A 575 5.90 -3.64 2.52
N TYR A 576 5.08 -4.29 1.69
CA TYR A 576 4.75 -3.76 0.36
C TYR A 576 3.85 -2.52 0.43
N ARG A 577 2.82 -2.52 1.29
CA ARG A 577 1.89 -1.40 1.45
C ARG A 577 2.56 -0.15 2.02
N LEU A 578 3.46 -0.29 3.00
CA LEU A 578 4.27 0.83 3.51
C LEU A 578 5.11 1.50 2.41
N GLN A 579 5.49 0.75 1.40
CA GLN A 579 6.19 1.26 0.22
C GLN A 579 5.25 1.77 -0.88
N GLY A 580 3.93 1.73 -0.65
CA GLY A 580 2.90 2.16 -1.60
C GLY A 580 2.80 1.24 -2.83
N VAL A 581 3.01 -0.05 -2.63
CA VAL A 581 2.83 -1.11 -3.63
C VAL A 581 1.71 -2.02 -3.18
N ASP A 582 0.73 -2.21 -4.06
CA ASP A 582 -0.42 -3.07 -3.82
C ASP A 582 -0.19 -4.44 -4.47
N ILE A 583 -0.31 -5.50 -3.68
CA ILE A 583 -0.23 -6.90 -4.15
C ILE A 583 -1.42 -7.64 -3.55
N ASN A 584 -2.13 -8.45 -4.34
CA ASN A 584 -3.23 -9.25 -3.82
C ASN A 584 -2.71 -10.43 -2.98
N ASP A 585 -3.39 -10.71 -1.87
CA ASP A 585 -3.06 -11.81 -0.94
C ASP A 585 -2.91 -13.17 -1.61
N LYS A 586 -3.65 -13.42 -2.70
CA LYS A 586 -3.60 -14.69 -3.45
C LYS A 586 -2.18 -15.10 -3.84
N HIS A 587 -1.37 -14.12 -4.27
CA HIS A 587 0.00 -14.38 -4.71
C HIS A 587 0.89 -14.81 -3.56
N ILE A 588 0.72 -14.17 -2.40
CA ILE A 588 1.45 -14.54 -1.18
C ILE A 588 0.98 -15.90 -0.67
N GLU A 589 -0.34 -16.15 -0.68
CA GLU A 589 -0.93 -17.44 -0.28
C GLU A 589 -0.39 -18.61 -1.08
N VAL A 590 -0.21 -18.46 -2.41
CA VAL A 590 0.37 -19.50 -3.28
C VAL A 590 1.78 -19.86 -2.84
N ILE A 591 2.62 -18.87 -2.57
CA ILE A 591 4.00 -19.10 -2.11
C ILE A 591 4.01 -19.74 -0.72
N VAL A 592 3.25 -19.21 0.22
CA VAL A 592 3.15 -19.75 1.59
C VAL A 592 2.66 -21.19 1.60
N ARG A 593 1.70 -21.54 0.72
CA ARG A 593 1.27 -22.92 0.54
C ARG A 593 2.42 -23.84 0.14
N GLN A 594 3.26 -23.39 -0.81
CA GLN A 594 4.41 -24.16 -1.26
C GLN A 594 5.49 -24.30 -0.17
N MET A 595 5.71 -23.26 0.64
CA MET A 595 6.63 -23.32 1.80
C MET A 595 6.22 -24.40 2.80
N MET A 596 4.91 -24.61 3.00
CA MET A 596 4.35 -25.57 3.98
C MET A 596 3.94 -26.90 3.36
N ARG A 597 4.35 -27.17 2.13
CA ARG A 597 3.97 -28.39 1.41
C ARG A 597 4.61 -29.65 1.97
N LYS A 598 5.89 -29.57 2.37
CA LYS A 598 6.68 -30.72 2.82
C LYS A 598 6.75 -30.79 4.34
N VAL A 599 6.71 -32.00 4.86
CA VAL A 599 6.91 -32.34 6.27
C VAL A 599 8.09 -33.29 6.42
N LYS A 600 8.79 -33.19 7.55
CA LYS A 600 9.85 -34.10 7.90
C LYS A 600 9.27 -35.28 8.66
N ILE A 601 9.66 -36.50 8.29
CA ILE A 601 9.24 -37.71 8.98
C ILE A 601 10.14 -37.92 10.20
N ASP A 602 9.56 -37.95 11.37
CA ASP A 602 10.27 -38.25 12.61
C ASP A 602 10.29 -39.75 12.88
N ASP A 603 9.12 -40.40 12.80
CA ASP A 603 8.96 -41.85 12.95
C ASP A 603 8.22 -42.41 11.73
N SER A 604 8.74 -43.49 11.16
CA SER A 604 8.19 -44.14 9.99
C SER A 604 6.97 -45.05 10.31
N GLY A 605 6.77 -45.43 11.58
CA GLY A 605 5.74 -46.35 11.96
C GLY A 605 5.77 -47.63 11.12
N SER A 606 4.60 -48.05 10.59
CA SER A 606 4.45 -49.20 9.69
C SER A 606 4.65 -48.84 8.21
N SER A 607 4.97 -47.61 7.86
CA SER A 607 5.12 -47.16 6.47
C SER A 607 6.52 -47.47 5.90
N TYR A 608 6.64 -47.41 4.56
CA TYR A 608 7.93 -47.55 3.85
C TYR A 608 8.81 -46.29 3.89
N LEU A 609 8.36 -45.27 4.60
CA LEU A 609 9.04 -43.96 4.65
C LEU A 609 10.31 -44.04 5.49
N LEU A 610 11.32 -43.22 5.14
CA LEU A 610 12.57 -43.17 5.89
C LEU A 610 12.49 -42.04 6.92
N PRO A 611 12.85 -42.27 8.19
CA PRO A 611 12.99 -41.21 9.17
C PRO A 611 13.95 -40.10 8.68
N GLY A 612 13.61 -38.85 8.90
CA GLY A 612 14.38 -37.68 8.44
C GLY A 612 14.13 -37.29 6.98
N SER A 613 13.36 -38.05 6.18
CA SER A 613 13.00 -37.66 4.81
C SER A 613 11.96 -36.56 4.78
N LEU A 614 12.00 -35.72 3.71
CA LEU A 614 11.03 -34.66 3.45
C LEU A 614 10.01 -35.15 2.43
N ILE A 615 8.76 -35.30 2.85
CA ILE A 615 7.68 -35.84 2.03
C ILE A 615 6.52 -34.85 1.95
N ASP A 616 5.69 -34.98 0.91
CA ASP A 616 4.52 -34.14 0.72
C ASP A 616 3.47 -34.43 1.80
N ARG A 617 2.93 -33.38 2.43
CA ARG A 617 1.92 -33.48 3.48
C ARG A 617 0.68 -34.29 3.05
N GLY A 618 0.28 -34.15 1.79
CA GLY A 618 -0.86 -34.90 1.25
C GLY A 618 -0.59 -36.41 1.10
N GLU A 619 0.66 -36.82 0.92
CA GLU A 619 1.06 -38.22 0.89
C GLU A 619 1.08 -38.84 2.29
N VAL A 620 1.61 -38.08 3.27
CA VAL A 620 1.57 -38.52 4.67
C VAL A 620 0.13 -38.67 5.18
N ALA A 621 -0.76 -37.73 4.85
CA ALA A 621 -2.16 -37.83 5.24
C ALA A 621 -2.83 -39.10 4.67
N ARG A 622 -2.56 -39.45 3.40
CA ARG A 622 -3.07 -40.67 2.77
C ARG A 622 -2.50 -41.97 3.35
N LEU A 623 -1.28 -41.93 3.85
CA LEU A 623 -0.67 -43.10 4.49
C LEU A 623 -1.18 -43.31 5.93
N ASN A 624 -1.67 -42.21 6.54
CA ASN A 624 -2.29 -42.28 7.88
C ASN A 624 -3.78 -42.66 7.85
N GLU A 625 -4.46 -42.52 6.70
CA GLU A 625 -5.83 -43.03 6.45
C GLU A 625 -5.78 -44.55 6.20
#